data_c1fa4aa1e795d4e171cd6309dda6f47e
#
_entry.id   c1fa4aa1e795d4e171cd6309dda6f47e
#
_cell.length_a   1.000
_cell.length_b   1.000
_cell.length_c   1.000
_cell.angle_alpha   90.00
_cell.angle_beta   90.00
_cell.angle_gamma   90.00
#
_symmetry.space_group_name_H-M   'P 1'
#
loop_
_entity.id
_entity.type
_entity.pdbx_description
1 polymer ?
#
loop_
_entity_poly.entity_id
_entity_poly.type
_entity_poly.pdbx_seq_one_letter_code
_entity_poly.pdbx_strand_id
1 'polypeptide(L)'
;SRNYVKSLSAEQLDWLAKDLSHVAKTTPVVVAMHAQVFYPTTSGFKIDHDQVNTLRLFDILDGYTVRFVTGHTHKLFNVTPDAPIVDGHNFREYNSGSVCASWWWSGNLTPGIHIGTDGTPGGYGIWDVTGTDFQCLYKSTGWPEEYQFRSYDLNNVHFSMADVPLMPSDISASVKNAYMQYVNAYPQNNDNEVLINIWNWNSDWTLSVVDENRKTLPYTEVWAYDPLHIAALSVKRFNNAGLKSTPSFITDKFTHFFKVKADDADTDLVITVKDEFGNEWTENMQRPKAFSTDAYRRK
;
A
#
# COMPACT_ATOMS: atom_id res chain seq x y z
N SER A 1 26.48 4.35 15.17
CA SER A 1 25.17 4.89 14.82
C SER A 1 24.57 4.02 13.72
N ARG A 2 23.31 3.62 13.86
CA ARG A 2 22.55 2.92 12.80
C ARG A 2 21.82 3.92 11.91
N ASN A 3 22.20 5.19 11.94
CA ASN A 3 21.63 6.19 11.07
C ASN A 3 22.15 5.98 9.66
N TYR A 4 21.24 5.94 8.71
CA TYR A 4 21.53 5.94 7.29
C TYR A 4 20.92 7.21 6.67
N VAL A 5 21.47 7.60 5.52
CA VAL A 5 20.95 8.70 4.71
C VAL A 5 20.47 8.10 3.40
N LYS A 6 19.29 8.47 2.96
CA LYS A 6 18.77 8.11 1.63
C LYS A 6 19.46 9.02 0.60
N SER A 7 20.65 8.67 0.19
CA SER A 7 21.48 9.46 -0.71
C SER A 7 22.39 8.55 -1.50
N LEU A 8 22.68 8.95 -2.75
CA LEU A 8 23.73 8.37 -3.57
C LEU A 8 25.00 9.20 -3.42
N SER A 9 26.17 8.56 -3.38
CA SER A 9 27.42 9.32 -3.32
C SER A 9 27.76 9.96 -4.69
N ALA A 10 28.60 10.98 -4.67
CA ALA A 10 29.06 11.61 -5.90
C ALA A 10 29.76 10.60 -6.82
N GLU A 11 30.56 9.70 -6.25
CA GLU A 11 31.28 8.65 -6.97
C GLU A 11 30.32 7.65 -7.63
N GLN A 12 29.22 7.29 -6.97
CA GLN A 12 28.19 6.42 -7.55
C GLN A 12 27.53 7.10 -8.76
N LEU A 13 27.19 8.37 -8.65
CA LEU A 13 26.58 9.14 -9.72
C LEU A 13 27.57 9.36 -10.89
N ASP A 14 28.85 9.63 -10.61
CA ASP A 14 29.90 9.75 -11.62
C ASP A 14 30.09 8.43 -12.39
N TRP A 15 30.10 7.31 -11.65
CA TRP A 15 30.18 5.98 -12.25
C TRP A 15 28.96 5.72 -13.15
N LEU A 16 27.74 6.00 -12.67
CA LEU A 16 26.52 5.80 -13.44
C LEU A 16 26.51 6.64 -14.72
N ALA A 17 26.89 7.92 -14.63
CA ALA A 17 26.98 8.80 -15.79
C ALA A 17 27.97 8.28 -16.83
N LYS A 18 29.12 7.78 -16.38
CA LYS A 18 30.15 7.19 -17.26
C LYS A 18 29.66 5.89 -17.92
N ASP A 19 29.01 5.01 -17.15
CA ASP A 19 28.49 3.75 -17.65
C ASP A 19 27.40 3.99 -18.70
N LEU A 20 26.43 4.84 -18.40
CA LEU A 20 25.34 5.19 -19.32
C LEU A 20 25.81 5.96 -20.57
N SER A 21 26.98 6.59 -20.55
CA SER A 21 27.53 7.26 -21.74
C SER A 21 27.78 6.29 -22.90
N HIS A 22 27.85 5.01 -22.63
CA HIS A 22 28.02 3.93 -23.64
C HIS A 22 26.68 3.22 -23.98
N VAL A 23 25.57 3.63 -23.41
CA VAL A 23 24.25 3.02 -23.60
C VAL A 23 23.39 3.93 -24.47
N ALA A 24 22.80 3.37 -25.52
CA ALA A 24 21.87 4.12 -26.36
C ALA A 24 20.63 4.55 -25.60
N LYS A 25 20.13 5.77 -25.82
CA LYS A 25 18.92 6.30 -25.14
C LYS A 25 17.66 5.47 -25.42
N THR A 26 17.64 4.66 -26.46
CA THR A 26 16.56 3.72 -26.78
C THR A 26 16.58 2.46 -25.91
N THR A 27 17.65 2.23 -25.15
CA THR A 27 17.75 1.09 -24.22
C THR A 27 17.07 1.45 -22.92
N PRO A 28 16.08 0.67 -22.46
CA PRO A 28 15.46 0.90 -21.16
C PRO A 28 16.46 0.60 -20.03
N VAL A 29 16.35 1.37 -18.96
CA VAL A 29 17.24 1.29 -17.79
C VAL A 29 16.43 0.87 -16.56
N VAL A 30 16.88 -0.19 -15.90
CA VAL A 30 16.36 -0.59 -14.59
C VAL A 30 17.32 -0.12 -13.51
N VAL A 31 16.84 0.72 -12.60
CA VAL A 31 17.59 1.19 -11.43
C VAL A 31 17.07 0.47 -10.20
N ALA A 32 17.79 -0.56 -9.77
CA ALA A 32 17.45 -1.31 -8.57
C ALA A 32 18.19 -0.73 -7.36
N MET A 33 17.45 -0.27 -6.37
CA MET A 33 18.00 0.26 -5.12
C MET A 33 17.11 -0.04 -3.93
N HIS A 34 17.69 -0.02 -2.71
CA HIS A 34 16.93 -0.39 -1.52
C HIS A 34 15.86 0.63 -1.18
N ALA A 35 16.20 1.91 -1.09
CA ALA A 35 15.25 2.95 -0.70
C ALA A 35 14.56 3.57 -1.92
N GLN A 36 13.31 3.93 -1.75
CA GLN A 36 12.48 4.55 -2.78
C GLN A 36 12.97 5.97 -3.14
N VAL A 37 12.75 6.38 -4.37
CA VAL A 37 13.02 7.74 -4.85
C VAL A 37 11.89 8.69 -4.44
N PHE A 38 10.65 8.26 -4.69
CA PHE A 38 9.45 9.02 -4.40
C PHE A 38 8.71 8.44 -3.20
N TYR A 39 7.86 9.25 -2.57
CA TYR A 39 6.98 8.80 -1.50
C TYR A 39 5.59 9.46 -1.61
N PRO A 40 4.50 8.70 -1.48
CA PRO A 40 3.14 9.23 -1.57
C PRO A 40 2.85 10.25 -0.47
N THR A 41 2.10 11.29 -0.83
CA THR A 41 1.52 12.28 0.07
C THR A 41 0.04 12.48 -0.28
N THR A 42 -0.70 13.16 0.55
CA THR A 42 -2.12 13.46 0.29
C THR A 42 -2.35 14.39 -0.91
N SER A 43 -1.29 14.97 -1.46
CA SER A 43 -1.33 15.87 -2.63
C SER A 43 -0.52 15.34 -3.83
N GLY A 44 -0.23 14.04 -3.87
CA GLY A 44 0.57 13.42 -4.91
C GLY A 44 1.82 12.74 -4.34
N PHE A 45 3.01 13.08 -4.84
CA PHE A 45 4.28 12.48 -4.40
C PHE A 45 5.29 13.56 -4.02
N LYS A 46 6.27 13.19 -3.20
CA LYS A 46 7.47 13.98 -2.90
C LYS A 46 8.72 13.16 -3.21
N ILE A 47 9.85 13.83 -3.45
CA ILE A 47 11.18 13.19 -3.45
C ILE A 47 11.52 12.81 -2.00
N ASP A 48 11.88 11.55 -1.76
CA ASP A 48 12.16 11.02 -0.42
C ASP A 48 13.65 10.73 -0.18
N HIS A 49 14.50 11.02 -1.14
CA HIS A 49 15.96 11.01 -1.06
C HIS A 49 16.53 12.41 -0.82
N ASP A 50 17.84 12.48 -0.61
CA ASP A 50 18.57 13.74 -0.67
C ASP A 50 18.29 14.43 -2.00
N GLN A 51 17.62 15.58 -1.95
CA GLN A 51 17.09 16.24 -3.16
C GLN A 51 18.18 16.60 -4.18
N VAL A 52 19.34 17.05 -3.72
CA VAL A 52 20.43 17.45 -4.61
C VAL A 52 20.95 16.25 -5.41
N ASN A 53 21.19 15.14 -4.72
CA ASN A 53 21.66 13.93 -5.37
C ASN A 53 20.60 13.27 -6.25
N THR A 54 19.33 13.39 -5.86
CA THR A 54 18.21 12.87 -6.68
C THR A 54 18.02 13.66 -7.96
N LEU A 55 18.11 14.99 -7.92
CA LEU A 55 18.06 15.81 -9.13
C LEU A 55 19.20 15.49 -10.08
N ARG A 56 20.42 15.32 -9.55
CA ARG A 56 21.55 14.86 -10.37
C ARG A 56 21.34 13.45 -10.96
N LEU A 57 20.72 12.54 -10.22
CA LEU A 57 20.32 11.24 -10.76
C LEU A 57 19.35 11.40 -11.93
N PHE A 58 18.39 12.31 -11.82
CA PHE A 58 17.42 12.58 -12.89
C PHE A 58 18.11 13.14 -14.13
N ASP A 59 19.04 14.09 -13.97
CA ASP A 59 19.83 14.64 -15.07
C ASP A 59 20.63 13.55 -15.80
N ILE A 60 21.23 12.61 -15.08
CA ILE A 60 21.98 11.49 -15.66
C ILE A 60 21.06 10.55 -16.44
N LEU A 61 19.87 10.31 -15.93
CA LEU A 61 18.88 9.40 -16.50
C LEU A 61 18.00 10.06 -17.58
N ASP A 62 18.14 11.37 -17.77
CA ASP A 62 17.32 12.10 -18.74
C ASP A 62 17.39 11.49 -20.15
N GLY A 63 16.24 11.43 -20.81
CA GLY A 63 16.07 10.83 -22.13
C GLY A 63 16.06 9.30 -22.18
N TYR A 64 16.25 8.60 -21.05
CA TYR A 64 16.03 7.15 -20.97
C TYR A 64 14.60 6.83 -20.53
N THR A 65 14.14 5.63 -20.91
CA THR A 65 12.98 4.98 -20.24
C THR A 65 13.49 4.27 -19.02
N VAL A 66 13.11 4.76 -17.81
CA VAL A 66 13.64 4.27 -16.54
C VAL A 66 12.57 3.56 -15.71
N ARG A 67 12.95 2.43 -15.14
CA ARG A 67 12.18 1.70 -14.14
C ARG A 67 12.97 1.62 -12.84
N PHE A 68 12.56 2.39 -11.83
CA PHE A 68 13.06 2.25 -10.47
C PHE A 68 12.38 1.06 -9.81
N VAL A 69 13.16 0.13 -9.28
CA VAL A 69 12.70 -1.00 -8.47
C VAL A 69 13.25 -0.82 -7.08
N THR A 70 12.37 -0.52 -6.14
CA THR A 70 12.73 -0.07 -4.79
C THR A 70 11.93 -0.82 -3.72
N GLY A 71 12.19 -0.55 -2.45
CA GLY A 71 11.53 -1.15 -1.30
C GLY A 71 11.65 -0.28 -0.07
N HIS A 72 12.20 -0.80 1.04
CA HIS A 72 12.49 -0.11 2.30
C HIS A 72 11.26 0.26 3.14
N THR A 73 10.20 0.79 2.54
CA THR A 73 9.03 1.31 3.26
C THR A 73 8.16 0.22 3.88
N HIS A 74 8.27 -1.02 3.40
CA HIS A 74 7.36 -2.13 3.68
C HIS A 74 5.90 -1.84 3.30
N LYS A 75 5.68 -0.84 2.44
CA LYS A 75 4.40 -0.47 1.84
C LYS A 75 4.50 -0.62 0.33
N LEU A 76 3.39 -0.81 -0.33
CA LEU A 76 3.33 -0.98 -1.77
C LEU A 76 2.75 0.26 -2.43
N PHE A 77 3.48 0.87 -3.34
CA PHE A 77 3.00 1.97 -4.17
C PHE A 77 3.81 2.08 -5.46
N ASN A 78 3.21 2.69 -6.45
CA ASN A 78 3.83 2.92 -7.75
C ASN A 78 3.76 4.41 -8.11
N VAL A 79 4.75 4.86 -8.87
CA VAL A 79 4.77 6.20 -9.46
C VAL A 79 4.84 6.06 -10.97
N THR A 80 3.93 6.70 -11.67
CA THR A 80 3.82 6.66 -13.13
C THR A 80 4.45 7.90 -13.76
N PRO A 81 4.82 7.86 -15.05
CA PRO A 81 5.48 9.00 -15.71
C PRO A 81 4.63 10.27 -15.80
N ASP A 82 3.30 10.16 -15.67
CA ASP A 82 2.36 11.28 -15.65
C ASP A 82 2.29 11.99 -14.29
N ALA A 83 2.90 11.43 -13.23
CA ALA A 83 2.95 12.09 -11.93
C ALA A 83 3.75 13.41 -12.01
N PRO A 84 3.19 14.54 -11.55
CA PRO A 84 3.84 15.86 -11.69
C PRO A 84 5.27 15.93 -11.14
N ILE A 85 5.58 15.13 -10.12
CA ILE A 85 6.92 15.09 -9.51
C ILE A 85 7.99 14.49 -10.42
N VAL A 86 7.58 13.74 -11.45
CA VAL A 86 8.48 13.13 -12.44
C VAL A 86 8.98 14.14 -13.47
N ASP A 87 8.30 15.31 -13.56
CA ASP A 87 8.71 16.49 -14.32
C ASP A 87 9.05 16.23 -15.81
N GLY A 88 8.21 15.41 -16.45
CA GLY A 88 8.34 15.11 -17.89
C GLY A 88 9.36 14.03 -18.25
N HIS A 89 10.11 13.49 -17.30
CA HIS A 89 10.95 12.32 -17.53
C HIS A 89 10.12 11.05 -17.74
N ASN A 90 10.63 10.08 -18.49
CA ASN A 90 9.98 8.77 -18.63
C ASN A 90 10.42 7.81 -17.49
N PHE A 91 10.10 8.21 -16.24
CA PHE A 91 10.42 7.47 -15.04
C PHE A 91 9.17 6.80 -14.47
N ARG A 92 9.32 5.55 -14.09
CA ARG A 92 8.32 4.82 -13.31
C ARG A 92 8.99 4.21 -12.11
N GLU A 93 8.40 4.31 -10.93
CA GLU A 93 8.87 3.62 -9.73
C GLU A 93 7.89 2.55 -9.28
N TYR A 94 8.43 1.38 -8.99
CA TYR A 94 7.74 0.28 -8.34
C TYR A 94 8.37 0.08 -6.97
N ASN A 95 7.72 0.58 -5.92
CA ASN A 95 8.14 0.34 -4.56
C ASN A 95 7.48 -0.93 -4.03
N SER A 96 8.25 -2.00 -3.98
CA SER A 96 7.77 -3.32 -3.58
C SER A 96 7.46 -3.36 -2.08
N GLY A 97 6.37 -4.02 -1.73
CA GLY A 97 6.12 -4.47 -0.37
C GLY A 97 7.21 -5.42 0.12
N SER A 98 7.21 -5.73 1.40
CA SER A 98 8.19 -6.62 2.00
C SER A 98 7.61 -8.02 2.22
N VAL A 99 8.41 -9.06 1.98
CA VAL A 99 8.06 -10.44 2.34
C VAL A 99 7.77 -10.57 3.84
N CYS A 100 8.45 -9.79 4.69
CA CYS A 100 8.17 -9.78 6.12
C CYS A 100 7.00 -8.88 6.54
N ALA A 101 6.32 -8.22 5.59
CA ALA A 101 5.20 -7.32 5.84
C ALA A 101 5.51 -6.34 6.99
N SER A 102 4.73 -6.32 8.07
CA SER A 102 5.02 -5.56 9.31
C SER A 102 6.08 -6.27 10.17
N TRP A 103 7.26 -6.58 9.60
CA TRP A 103 8.38 -7.24 10.31
C TRP A 103 7.98 -8.56 10.98
N TRP A 104 7.11 -9.36 10.34
CA TRP A 104 6.53 -10.60 10.84
C TRP A 104 5.53 -10.42 12.01
N TRP A 105 5.37 -9.20 12.55
CA TRP A 105 4.54 -8.97 13.73
C TRP A 105 3.07 -9.31 13.53
N SER A 106 2.48 -8.98 12.36
CA SER A 106 1.07 -9.30 12.12
C SER A 106 0.83 -10.82 12.17
N GLY A 107 1.65 -11.60 11.48
CA GLY A 107 1.56 -13.07 11.49
C GLY A 107 1.91 -13.69 12.83
N ASN A 108 2.81 -13.09 13.60
CA ASN A 108 3.14 -13.55 14.96
C ASN A 108 1.99 -13.31 15.95
N LEU A 109 1.36 -12.14 15.90
CA LEU A 109 0.25 -11.79 16.79
C LEU A 109 -1.08 -12.41 16.34
N THR A 110 -1.25 -12.61 15.05
CA THR A 110 -2.46 -13.20 14.46
C THR A 110 -2.05 -14.20 13.37
N PRO A 111 -1.80 -15.46 13.74
CA PRO A 111 -1.40 -16.49 12.77
C PRO A 111 -2.37 -16.58 11.59
N GLY A 112 -1.82 -16.67 10.38
CA GLY A 112 -2.58 -16.67 9.13
C GLY A 112 -2.89 -15.28 8.55
N ILE A 113 -2.55 -14.17 9.26
CA ILE A 113 -2.67 -12.80 8.76
C ILE A 113 -1.27 -12.18 8.68
N HIS A 114 -0.73 -12.12 7.47
CA HIS A 114 0.62 -11.61 7.22
C HIS A 114 0.57 -10.41 6.27
N ILE A 115 0.44 -9.20 6.85
CA ILE A 115 0.18 -7.94 6.12
C ILE A 115 1.03 -6.79 6.65
N GLY A 116 1.30 -5.82 5.78
CA GLY A 116 1.99 -4.57 6.07
C GLY A 116 1.11 -3.55 6.76
N THR A 117 1.72 -2.42 7.18
CA THR A 117 1.02 -1.34 7.89
C THR A 117 -0.03 -0.63 7.02
N ASP A 118 0.06 -0.74 5.71
CA ASP A 118 -0.88 -0.30 4.69
C ASP A 118 -1.93 -1.36 4.31
N GLY A 119 -1.88 -2.54 4.97
CA GLY A 119 -2.77 -3.67 4.69
C GLY A 119 -2.37 -4.55 3.51
N THR A 120 -1.32 -4.20 2.78
CA THR A 120 -0.79 -5.03 1.70
C THR A 120 -0.27 -6.36 2.25
N PRO A 121 -0.64 -7.51 1.68
CA PRO A 121 -0.04 -8.79 2.09
C PRO A 121 1.48 -8.77 1.90
N GLY A 122 2.22 -9.43 2.79
CA GLY A 122 3.65 -9.65 2.58
C GLY A 122 3.89 -10.39 1.27
N GLY A 123 4.82 -9.90 0.44
CA GLY A 123 4.99 -10.45 -0.90
C GLY A 123 6.18 -9.86 -1.66
N TYR A 124 6.17 -10.06 -2.96
CA TYR A 124 7.23 -9.63 -3.88
C TYR A 124 6.68 -9.41 -5.29
N GLY A 125 7.37 -8.60 -6.08
CA GLY A 125 7.06 -8.41 -7.50
C GLY A 125 7.60 -9.56 -8.35
N ILE A 126 6.79 -10.04 -9.30
CA ILE A 126 7.21 -10.91 -10.40
C ILE A 126 7.29 -10.03 -11.64
N TRP A 127 8.42 -10.10 -12.33
CA TRP A 127 8.67 -9.32 -13.51
C TRP A 127 8.83 -10.21 -14.74
N ASP A 128 8.07 -9.92 -15.78
CA ASP A 128 8.27 -10.45 -17.11
C ASP A 128 8.81 -9.33 -18.01
N VAL A 129 9.98 -9.57 -18.60
CA VAL A 129 10.68 -8.57 -19.42
C VAL A 129 10.95 -9.16 -20.80
N THR A 130 10.31 -8.59 -21.82
CA THR A 130 10.49 -8.99 -23.21
C THR A 130 10.89 -7.77 -24.05
N GLY A 131 12.16 -7.68 -24.39
CA GLY A 131 12.72 -6.51 -25.11
C GLY A 131 12.62 -5.25 -24.26
N THR A 132 11.76 -4.30 -24.64
CA THR A 132 11.49 -3.05 -23.92
C THR A 132 10.24 -3.09 -23.05
N ASP A 133 9.48 -4.19 -23.12
CA ASP A 133 8.23 -4.34 -22.38
C ASP A 133 8.50 -4.92 -21.00
N PHE A 134 7.93 -4.27 -20.00
CA PHE A 134 8.03 -4.65 -18.60
C PHE A 134 6.62 -4.87 -18.06
N GLN A 135 6.34 -6.08 -17.60
CA GLN A 135 5.12 -6.40 -16.87
C GLN A 135 5.48 -6.74 -15.43
N CYS A 136 4.68 -6.25 -14.47
CA CYS A 136 4.89 -6.49 -13.06
C CYS A 136 3.60 -6.98 -12.41
N LEU A 137 3.66 -8.15 -11.77
CA LEU A 137 2.60 -8.68 -10.94
C LEU A 137 3.07 -8.75 -9.48
N TYR A 138 2.28 -8.25 -8.54
CA TYR A 138 2.57 -8.44 -7.13
C TYR A 138 2.08 -9.82 -6.66
N LYS A 139 3.00 -10.62 -6.13
CA LYS A 139 2.71 -11.95 -5.61
C LYS A 139 2.66 -11.92 -4.08
N SER A 140 1.47 -11.99 -3.55
CA SER A 140 1.22 -12.13 -2.11
C SER A 140 1.69 -13.50 -1.62
N THR A 141 2.62 -13.54 -0.65
CA THR A 141 3.18 -14.78 -0.13
C THR A 141 2.09 -15.67 0.45
N GLY A 142 1.99 -16.85 -0.12
CA GLY A 142 1.04 -17.85 0.34
C GLY A 142 -0.39 -17.67 -0.17
N TRP A 143 -0.67 -16.67 -0.99
CA TRP A 143 -1.94 -16.48 -1.68
C TRP A 143 -1.80 -16.82 -3.17
N PRO A 144 -2.88 -17.11 -3.89
CA PRO A 144 -2.85 -17.23 -5.34
C PRO A 144 -2.51 -15.88 -5.99
N GLU A 145 -2.17 -15.88 -7.28
CA GLU A 145 -1.79 -14.66 -8.01
C GLU A 145 -2.99 -13.73 -8.22
N GLU A 146 -4.18 -14.28 -8.21
CA GLU A 146 -5.44 -13.55 -8.35
C GLU A 146 -5.79 -12.70 -7.11
N TYR A 147 -5.07 -12.87 -6.00
CA TYR A 147 -5.31 -12.11 -4.79
C TYR A 147 -4.63 -10.75 -4.86
N GLN A 148 -5.28 -9.78 -5.54
CA GLN A 148 -4.72 -8.45 -5.82
C GLN A 148 -5.41 -7.31 -5.07
N PHE A 149 -6.53 -7.57 -4.39
CA PHE A 149 -7.23 -6.58 -3.58
C PHE A 149 -8.06 -7.24 -2.47
N ARG A 150 -8.59 -6.42 -1.58
CA ARG A 150 -9.45 -6.83 -0.47
C ARG A 150 -10.55 -5.81 -0.25
N SER A 151 -11.78 -6.27 -0.01
CA SER A 151 -12.91 -5.42 0.29
C SER A 151 -13.42 -5.60 1.73
N TYR A 152 -13.94 -4.51 2.30
CA TYR A 152 -14.52 -4.45 3.64
C TYR A 152 -15.89 -3.79 3.61
N ASP A 153 -16.88 -4.42 4.21
CA ASP A 153 -18.18 -3.81 4.49
C ASP A 153 -18.06 -2.97 5.77
N LEU A 154 -18.04 -1.65 5.61
CA LEU A 154 -17.78 -0.73 6.71
C LEU A 154 -18.92 -0.68 7.74
N ASN A 155 -20.12 -1.15 7.41
CA ASN A 155 -21.19 -1.32 8.42
C ASN A 155 -20.81 -2.37 9.50
N ASN A 156 -19.89 -3.29 9.15
CA ASN A 156 -19.43 -4.36 10.03
C ASN A 156 -18.00 -4.11 10.58
N VAL A 157 -17.38 -2.97 10.24
CA VAL A 157 -16.05 -2.59 10.73
C VAL A 157 -16.19 -1.48 11.74
N HIS A 158 -15.87 -1.75 13.00
CA HIS A 158 -15.79 -0.70 14.02
C HIS A 158 -14.71 -1.04 15.05
N PHE A 159 -14.12 -0.01 15.63
CA PHE A 159 -13.17 -0.11 16.73
C PHE A 159 -13.58 0.80 17.88
N SER A 160 -13.27 0.39 19.08
CA SER A 160 -13.62 1.10 20.31
C SER A 160 -12.55 0.93 21.39
N MET A 161 -12.65 1.68 22.47
CA MET A 161 -11.78 1.48 23.63
C MET A 161 -12.00 0.11 24.32
N ALA A 162 -13.16 -0.53 24.08
CA ALA A 162 -13.43 -1.87 24.59
C ALA A 162 -12.56 -2.96 23.94
N ASP A 163 -11.96 -2.69 22.80
CA ASP A 163 -11.05 -3.64 22.12
C ASP A 163 -9.66 -3.70 22.78
N VAL A 164 -9.36 -2.74 23.66
CA VAL A 164 -8.05 -2.64 24.35
C VAL A 164 -8.21 -2.53 25.88
N PRO A 165 -8.94 -3.47 26.53
CA PRO A 165 -9.26 -3.38 27.96
C PRO A 165 -8.02 -3.43 28.88
N LEU A 166 -6.89 -3.94 28.40
CA LEU A 166 -5.64 -4.00 29.15
C LEU A 166 -4.77 -2.75 29.00
N MET A 167 -5.18 -1.76 28.18
CA MET A 167 -4.45 -0.50 28.09
C MET A 167 -4.49 0.21 29.44
N PRO A 168 -3.33 0.62 30.02
CA PRO A 168 -3.32 1.31 31.31
C PRO A 168 -4.19 2.58 31.31
N SER A 169 -4.97 2.78 32.36
CA SER A 169 -5.86 3.96 32.47
C SER A 169 -5.08 5.28 32.62
N ASP A 170 -3.86 5.21 33.15
CA ASP A 170 -2.93 6.31 33.36
C ASP A 170 -1.96 6.54 32.18
N ILE A 171 -2.16 5.83 31.06
CA ILE A 171 -1.32 5.99 29.87
C ILE A 171 -1.36 7.44 29.36
N SER A 172 -0.25 7.93 28.83
CA SER A 172 -0.18 9.30 28.31
C SER A 172 -1.25 9.56 27.22
N ALA A 173 -1.75 10.79 27.16
CA ALA A 173 -2.72 11.21 26.15
C ALA A 173 -2.23 10.96 24.72
N SER A 174 -0.92 11.12 24.48
CA SER A 174 -0.32 10.85 23.16
C SER A 174 -0.50 9.40 22.73
N VAL A 175 -0.26 8.43 23.63
CA VAL A 175 -0.44 7.00 23.33
C VAL A 175 -1.90 6.65 23.17
N LYS A 176 -2.77 7.20 24.03
CA LYS A 176 -4.22 7.02 23.90
C LYS A 176 -4.73 7.56 22.56
N ASN A 177 -4.30 8.75 22.16
CA ASN A 177 -4.69 9.37 20.90
C ASN A 177 -4.18 8.59 19.69
N ALA A 178 -3.03 7.93 19.78
CA ALA A 178 -2.52 7.06 18.75
C ALA A 178 -3.41 5.82 18.51
N TYR A 179 -4.19 5.37 19.50
CA TYR A 179 -5.21 4.35 19.30
C TYR A 179 -6.55 4.96 18.85
N MET A 180 -6.93 6.09 19.46
CA MET A 180 -8.20 6.77 19.14
C MET A 180 -8.35 7.14 17.66
N GLN A 181 -7.24 7.28 16.91
CA GLN A 181 -7.31 7.51 15.46
C GLN A 181 -8.04 6.39 14.71
N TYR A 182 -7.94 5.13 15.18
CA TYR A 182 -8.66 3.99 14.58
C TYR A 182 -10.14 3.99 14.99
N VAL A 183 -10.42 4.31 16.25
CA VAL A 183 -11.80 4.46 16.76
C VAL A 183 -12.54 5.56 15.98
N ASN A 184 -11.87 6.68 15.73
CA ASN A 184 -12.44 7.79 14.99
C ASN A 184 -12.58 7.51 13.48
N ALA A 185 -11.69 6.69 12.91
CA ALA A 185 -11.75 6.32 11.51
C ALA A 185 -12.86 5.30 11.21
N TYR A 186 -13.14 4.41 12.17
CA TYR A 186 -14.11 3.33 12.02
C TYR A 186 -15.06 3.28 13.24
N PRO A 187 -15.89 4.31 13.43
CA PRO A 187 -17.00 4.25 14.40
C PRO A 187 -18.06 3.28 13.89
N GLN A 188 -18.89 2.77 14.78
CA GLN A 188 -20.06 2.02 14.35
C GLN A 188 -20.97 2.94 13.52
N ASN A 189 -21.38 2.47 12.35
CA ASN A 189 -22.21 3.22 11.42
C ASN A 189 -23.09 2.29 10.55
N ASN A 190 -24.00 2.88 9.78
CA ASN A 190 -24.83 2.21 8.79
C ASN A 190 -24.82 3.04 7.48
N ASP A 191 -23.67 3.54 7.10
CA ASP A 191 -23.52 4.40 5.94
C ASP A 191 -23.53 3.65 4.61
N ASN A 192 -23.51 2.30 4.66
CA ASN A 192 -23.48 1.39 3.52
C ASN A 192 -22.21 1.57 2.65
N GLU A 193 -21.14 2.07 3.25
CA GLU A 193 -19.86 2.21 2.58
C GLU A 193 -19.08 0.89 2.53
N VAL A 194 -18.39 0.67 1.43
CA VAL A 194 -17.43 -0.40 1.23
C VAL A 194 -16.05 0.23 1.02
N LEU A 195 -15.04 -0.29 1.72
CA LEU A 195 -13.64 0.09 1.54
C LEU A 195 -12.93 -1.01 0.76
N ILE A 196 -12.24 -0.63 -0.31
CA ILE A 196 -11.47 -1.53 -1.16
C ILE A 196 -10.00 -1.12 -1.04
N ASN A 197 -9.14 -2.08 -0.68
CA ASN A 197 -7.69 -1.92 -0.63
C ASN A 197 -7.09 -2.67 -1.83
N ILE A 198 -6.53 -1.93 -2.80
CA ILE A 198 -5.96 -2.49 -4.03
C ILE A 198 -4.45 -2.27 -3.97
N TRP A 199 -3.70 -3.34 -3.70
CA TRP A 199 -2.23 -3.25 -3.72
C TRP A 199 -1.68 -3.26 -5.14
N ASN A 200 -0.52 -2.68 -5.34
CA ASN A 200 0.12 -2.43 -6.64
C ASN A 200 -0.63 -1.44 -7.57
N TRP A 201 -1.61 -0.70 -7.03
CA TRP A 201 -2.36 0.30 -7.77
C TRP A 201 -1.48 1.40 -8.37
N ASN A 202 -1.82 1.85 -9.55
CA ASN A 202 -1.31 3.08 -10.17
C ASN A 202 -2.40 3.73 -11.05
N SER A 203 -2.12 4.92 -11.60
CA SER A 203 -3.08 5.69 -12.40
C SER A 203 -3.51 5.03 -13.72
N ASP A 204 -2.75 4.04 -14.21
CA ASP A 204 -3.08 3.30 -15.43
C ASP A 204 -4.07 2.14 -15.17
N TRP A 205 -4.37 1.84 -13.89
CA TRP A 205 -5.32 0.81 -13.51
C TRP A 205 -6.75 1.34 -13.52
N THR A 206 -7.71 0.43 -13.60
CA THR A 206 -9.13 0.77 -13.50
C THR A 206 -9.83 -0.04 -12.42
N LEU A 207 -10.76 0.62 -11.72
CA LEU A 207 -11.68 0.02 -10.78
C LEU A 207 -13.11 0.21 -11.29
N SER A 208 -13.89 -0.88 -11.31
CA SER A 208 -15.32 -0.84 -11.59
C SER A 208 -16.05 -1.52 -10.44
N VAL A 209 -17.12 -0.89 -9.97
CA VAL A 209 -18.02 -1.48 -8.99
C VAL A 209 -19.45 -1.37 -9.50
N VAL A 210 -20.15 -2.49 -9.53
CA VAL A 210 -21.55 -2.56 -9.91
C VAL A 210 -22.35 -3.32 -8.86
N ASP A 211 -23.60 -2.94 -8.67
CA ASP A 211 -24.53 -3.66 -7.79
C ASP A 211 -25.16 -4.88 -8.49
N GLU A 212 -25.99 -5.64 -7.78
CA GLU A 212 -26.73 -6.80 -8.29
C GLU A 212 -27.69 -6.43 -9.44
N ASN A 213 -28.10 -5.16 -9.55
CA ASN A 213 -28.94 -4.64 -10.64
C ASN A 213 -28.12 -4.13 -11.83
N ARG A 214 -26.80 -4.32 -11.82
CA ARG A 214 -25.83 -3.83 -12.82
C ARG A 214 -25.73 -2.30 -12.88
N LYS A 215 -26.13 -1.60 -11.84
CA LYS A 215 -25.92 -0.15 -11.70
C LYS A 215 -24.47 0.09 -11.32
N THR A 216 -23.76 0.89 -12.10
CA THR A 216 -22.40 1.33 -11.77
C THR A 216 -22.45 2.29 -10.59
N LEU A 217 -21.63 2.02 -9.57
CA LEU A 217 -21.48 2.84 -8.38
C LEU A 217 -20.20 3.66 -8.49
N PRO A 218 -20.26 4.97 -8.22
CA PRO A 218 -19.06 5.80 -8.18
C PRO A 218 -18.18 5.45 -6.99
N TYR A 219 -16.87 5.59 -7.17
CA TYR A 219 -15.90 5.43 -6.09
C TYR A 219 -15.08 6.70 -5.88
N THR A 220 -14.47 6.79 -4.71
CA THR A 220 -13.54 7.87 -4.36
C THR A 220 -12.26 7.26 -3.80
N GLU A 221 -11.11 7.65 -4.34
CA GLU A 221 -9.82 7.31 -3.74
C GLU A 221 -9.66 8.06 -2.41
N VAL A 222 -9.23 7.35 -1.38
CA VAL A 222 -9.11 7.87 -0.02
C VAL A 222 -7.82 7.44 0.65
N TRP A 223 -7.32 8.25 1.56
CA TRP A 223 -6.30 7.82 2.52
C TRP A 223 -6.99 7.16 3.70
N ALA A 224 -6.72 5.87 3.92
CA ALA A 224 -7.38 5.09 4.96
C ALA A 224 -6.39 4.23 5.74
N TYR A 225 -6.83 3.75 6.90
CA TYR A 225 -6.17 2.68 7.64
C TYR A 225 -6.74 1.34 7.17
N ASP A 226 -5.91 0.31 7.04
CA ASP A 226 -6.44 -1.03 6.74
C ASP A 226 -7.10 -1.64 7.99
N PRO A 227 -8.41 -1.97 7.94
CA PRO A 227 -9.12 -2.53 9.08
C PRO A 227 -8.53 -3.85 9.58
N LEU A 228 -8.10 -4.71 8.65
CA LEU A 228 -7.55 -6.01 9.00
C LEU A 228 -6.21 -5.87 9.74
N HIS A 229 -5.34 -4.93 9.32
CA HIS A 229 -4.10 -4.67 10.03
C HIS A 229 -4.33 -4.06 11.41
N ILE A 230 -5.35 -3.18 11.55
CA ILE A 230 -5.74 -2.68 12.89
C ILE A 230 -6.10 -3.85 13.79
N ALA A 231 -7.00 -4.74 13.37
CA ALA A 231 -7.48 -5.87 14.18
C ALA A 231 -6.36 -6.90 14.44
N ALA A 232 -5.55 -7.20 13.44
CA ALA A 232 -4.53 -8.24 13.52
C ALA A 232 -3.29 -7.83 14.33
N LEU A 233 -2.96 -6.53 14.34
CA LEU A 233 -1.74 -6.04 14.97
C LEU A 233 -1.98 -4.89 15.93
N SER A 234 -2.56 -3.77 15.48
CA SER A 234 -2.61 -2.54 16.30
C SER A 234 -3.40 -2.74 17.58
N VAL A 235 -4.60 -3.29 17.51
CA VAL A 235 -5.42 -3.64 18.70
C VAL A 235 -4.60 -4.49 19.67
N LYS A 236 -3.96 -5.54 19.19
CA LYS A 236 -3.20 -6.47 20.06
C LYS A 236 -2.00 -5.83 20.72
N ARG A 237 -1.35 -4.89 20.04
CA ARG A 237 -0.21 -4.17 20.61
C ARG A 237 -0.61 -3.10 21.62
N PHE A 238 -1.75 -2.43 21.39
CA PHE A 238 -2.30 -1.47 22.34
C PHE A 238 -2.96 -2.15 23.54
N ASN A 239 -3.52 -3.34 23.36
CA ASN A 239 -4.14 -4.14 24.45
C ASN A 239 -3.08 -4.84 25.30
N ASN A 240 -2.29 -4.06 26.03
CA ASN A 240 -1.16 -4.52 26.82
C ASN A 240 -1.06 -3.75 28.14
N ALA A 241 -1.19 -4.47 29.27
CA ALA A 241 -1.10 -3.88 30.62
C ALA A 241 0.28 -3.22 30.90
N GLY A 242 1.33 -3.63 30.20
CA GLY A 242 2.67 -3.04 30.30
C GLY A 242 2.95 -1.91 29.29
N LEU A 243 1.92 -1.40 28.60
CA LEU A 243 2.09 -0.37 27.59
C LEU A 243 2.60 0.93 28.21
N LYS A 244 3.68 1.51 27.65
CA LYS A 244 4.30 2.76 28.12
C LYS A 244 4.42 3.81 27.02
N SER A 245 4.46 3.40 25.77
CA SER A 245 4.63 4.27 24.60
C SER A 245 3.86 3.72 23.42
N THR A 246 3.64 4.54 22.40
CA THR A 246 3.04 4.08 21.14
C THR A 246 3.83 2.92 20.55
N PRO A 247 3.18 1.76 20.29
CA PRO A 247 3.87 0.62 19.73
C PRO A 247 4.39 0.93 18.31
N SER A 248 5.51 0.31 17.95
CA SER A 248 6.00 0.37 16.56
C SER A 248 5.16 -0.47 15.60
N PHE A 249 5.23 -0.20 14.31
CA PHE A 249 4.58 -0.94 13.22
C PHE A 249 3.05 -1.02 13.33
N ILE A 250 2.43 -0.10 14.08
CA ILE A 250 0.97 0.05 14.07
C ILE A 250 0.49 0.48 12.68
N THR A 251 -0.80 0.31 12.43
CA THR A 251 -1.41 0.64 11.12
C THR A 251 -1.20 2.10 10.77
N ASP A 252 -0.65 2.35 9.59
CA ASP A 252 -0.51 3.69 9.03
C ASP A 252 -1.70 4.02 8.12
N LYS A 253 -2.02 5.31 8.04
CA LYS A 253 -2.91 5.82 7.01
C LYS A 253 -2.15 5.88 5.68
N PHE A 254 -2.72 5.30 4.63
CA PHE A 254 -2.03 5.22 3.34
C PHE A 254 -2.98 5.37 2.15
N THR A 255 -2.43 5.52 0.96
CA THR A 255 -3.14 5.57 -0.31
C THR A 255 -3.53 4.16 -0.80
N HIS A 256 -4.01 4.01 -2.03
CA HIS A 256 -4.53 2.82 -2.70
C HIS A 256 -5.80 2.21 -2.06
N PHE A 257 -6.54 3.04 -1.34
CA PHE A 257 -7.87 2.69 -0.83
C PHE A 257 -8.96 3.43 -1.59
N PHE A 258 -10.08 2.74 -1.80
CA PHE A 258 -11.23 3.27 -2.52
C PHE A 258 -12.49 3.06 -1.69
N LYS A 259 -13.33 4.08 -1.61
CA LYS A 259 -14.64 4.01 -0.99
C LYS A 259 -15.73 4.01 -2.03
N VAL A 260 -16.70 3.13 -1.86
CA VAL A 260 -17.93 3.03 -2.65
C VAL A 260 -19.11 3.08 -1.68
N LYS A 261 -20.17 3.77 -2.03
CA LYS A 261 -21.41 3.77 -1.28
C LYS A 261 -22.45 2.92 -2.00
N ALA A 262 -22.91 1.86 -1.35
CA ALA A 262 -24.03 1.04 -1.83
C ALA A 262 -25.38 1.66 -1.43
N ASP A 263 -26.46 1.26 -2.08
CA ASP A 263 -27.79 1.80 -1.83
C ASP A 263 -28.31 1.32 -0.45
N ASP A 264 -28.12 0.02 -0.13
CA ASP A 264 -28.57 -0.60 1.11
C ASP A 264 -27.46 -1.45 1.77
N ALA A 265 -27.73 -1.93 2.99
CA ALA A 265 -26.77 -2.71 3.78
C ALA A 265 -26.54 -4.13 3.24
N ASP A 266 -27.47 -4.65 2.46
CA ASP A 266 -27.47 -5.98 1.85
C ASP A 266 -27.28 -5.97 0.33
N THR A 267 -27.05 -4.79 -0.28
CA THR A 267 -26.74 -4.67 -1.70
C THR A 267 -25.43 -5.37 -2.02
N ASP A 268 -25.50 -6.46 -2.79
CA ASP A 268 -24.32 -7.21 -3.28
C ASP A 268 -23.55 -6.40 -4.34
N LEU A 269 -22.24 -6.54 -4.36
CA LEU A 269 -21.38 -5.81 -5.28
C LEU A 269 -20.50 -6.74 -6.10
N VAL A 270 -20.31 -6.42 -7.37
CA VAL A 270 -19.26 -6.98 -8.21
C VAL A 270 -18.15 -5.93 -8.34
N ILE A 271 -17.00 -6.23 -7.78
CA ILE A 271 -15.82 -5.35 -7.76
C ILE A 271 -14.82 -5.91 -8.77
N THR A 272 -14.47 -5.14 -9.79
CA THR A 272 -13.53 -5.55 -10.84
C THR A 272 -12.37 -4.57 -10.88
N VAL A 273 -11.15 -5.08 -10.74
CA VAL A 273 -9.90 -4.34 -10.85
C VAL A 273 -9.16 -4.83 -12.09
N LYS A 274 -8.63 -3.92 -12.89
CA LYS A 274 -7.87 -4.24 -14.09
C LYS A 274 -6.59 -3.41 -14.14
N ASP A 275 -5.47 -4.08 -14.41
CA ASP A 275 -4.17 -3.43 -14.57
C ASP A 275 -3.92 -2.93 -16.01
N GLU A 276 -2.80 -2.23 -16.20
CA GLU A 276 -2.35 -1.73 -17.49
C GLU A 276 -1.92 -2.84 -18.46
N PHE A 277 -1.71 -4.07 -17.98
CA PHE A 277 -1.29 -5.22 -18.81
C PHE A 277 -2.47 -6.06 -19.29
N GLY A 278 -3.70 -5.72 -18.86
CA GLY A 278 -4.94 -6.40 -19.24
C GLY A 278 -5.33 -7.55 -18.32
N ASN A 279 -4.62 -7.77 -17.21
CA ASN A 279 -5.08 -8.69 -16.18
C ASN A 279 -6.30 -8.11 -15.47
N GLU A 280 -7.25 -8.98 -15.11
CA GLU A 280 -8.51 -8.59 -14.49
C GLU A 280 -8.81 -9.51 -13.30
N TRP A 281 -9.19 -8.92 -12.18
CA TRP A 281 -9.53 -9.60 -10.95
C TRP A 281 -10.90 -9.14 -10.47
N THR A 282 -11.76 -10.11 -10.12
CA THR A 282 -13.13 -9.82 -9.74
C THR A 282 -13.48 -10.48 -8.40
N GLU A 283 -14.14 -9.72 -7.53
CA GLU A 283 -14.81 -10.22 -6.32
C GLU A 283 -16.31 -10.03 -6.44
N ASN A 284 -17.07 -11.11 -6.23
CA ASN A 284 -18.51 -11.04 -5.99
C ASN A 284 -18.71 -10.90 -4.48
N MET A 285 -18.80 -9.65 -4.01
CA MET A 285 -18.94 -9.33 -2.59
C MET A 285 -20.37 -9.45 -2.16
N GLN A 286 -20.70 -10.53 -1.45
CA GLN A 286 -22.00 -10.67 -0.79
C GLN A 286 -22.04 -9.80 0.47
N ARG A 287 -23.18 -9.10 0.69
CA ARG A 287 -23.39 -8.25 1.85
C ARG A 287 -24.67 -8.67 2.61
N PRO A 288 -24.67 -8.52 3.93
CA PRO A 288 -23.60 -7.98 4.79
C PRO A 288 -22.38 -8.91 4.86
N LYS A 289 -21.18 -8.35 4.67
CA LYS A 289 -19.91 -9.08 4.78
C LYS A 289 -19.36 -8.93 6.19
N ALA A 290 -19.28 -10.05 6.93
CA ALA A 290 -18.76 -10.05 8.29
C ALA A 290 -17.28 -9.61 8.33
N PHE A 291 -16.91 -8.89 9.40
CA PHE A 291 -15.54 -8.50 9.68
C PHE A 291 -14.99 -9.25 10.89
N SER A 292 -13.98 -10.08 10.64
CA SER A 292 -13.16 -10.71 11.68
C SER A 292 -11.83 -11.14 11.11
N THR A 293 -10.80 -11.30 11.95
CA THR A 293 -9.51 -11.83 11.47
C THR A 293 -9.64 -13.23 10.89
N ASP A 294 -10.61 -14.04 11.33
CA ASP A 294 -10.82 -15.39 10.81
C ASP A 294 -11.43 -15.40 9.40
N ALA A 295 -12.27 -14.40 9.06
CA ALA A 295 -12.86 -14.26 7.73
C ALA A 295 -11.79 -13.98 6.64
N TYR A 296 -10.68 -13.37 7.03
CA TYR A 296 -9.57 -12.99 6.13
C TYR A 296 -8.31 -13.84 6.32
N ARG A 297 -8.37 -14.83 7.20
CA ARG A 297 -7.24 -15.72 7.44
C ARG A 297 -7.06 -16.69 6.28
N ARG A 298 -5.80 -16.88 5.87
CA ARG A 298 -5.48 -17.97 4.96
C ARG A 298 -5.75 -19.32 5.64
N LYS A 299 -6.50 -20.15 4.97
CA LYS A 299 -6.78 -21.54 5.37
C LYS A 299 -5.64 -22.47 5.00
#